data_5417bc35f74d44b8810599c0349d05ea
#
_entry.id   5417bc35f74d44b8810599c0349d05ea
#
_cell.length_a   1.000
_cell.length_b   1.000
_cell.length_c   1.000
_cell.angle_alpha   90.00
_cell.angle_beta   90.00
_cell.angle_gamma   90.00
#
_symmetry.space_group_name_H-M   'P 1'
#
loop_
_entity.id
_entity.type
_entity.pdbx_description
1 polymer ?
#
loop_
_entity_poly.entity_id
_entity_poly.type
_entity_poly.pdbx_seq_one_letter_code
_entity_poly.pdbx_strand_id
1 'polypeptide(L)'
;ICSCSSLTGYPTDAEASYAKAIEIAKKSVDTDKFKVYSLSFMEGETLSDNLFLISVKLVNKDNQAFSQSYYMTGLDPTALSDVQRTFEAPEYETTVGIDLTKLDAAQIAAQIAQDRLMLPEGHTFKSVGSYQIEEDVPAGNSVFNRNKTFGKQHTSFVVRFTEDGKETESSAGKTSYIYYEAEVTVE
;
A
#
# COMPACT_ATOMS: atom_id res chain seq x y z
N ILE A 1 32.64 -7.34 8.79
CA ILE A 1 32.53 -7.12 7.35
C ILE A 1 31.24 -6.35 7.15
N CYS A 2 31.36 -4.99 7.05
CA CYS A 2 30.24 -4.16 6.66
C CYS A 2 29.90 -4.46 5.20
N SER A 3 28.81 -5.15 4.99
CA SER A 3 28.17 -5.23 3.68
C SER A 3 27.60 -3.84 3.39
N CYS A 4 28.26 -3.08 2.56
CA CYS A 4 27.68 -1.92 1.90
C CYS A 4 26.56 -2.43 1.00
N SER A 5 25.34 -2.47 1.52
CA SER A 5 24.17 -2.54 0.67
C SER A 5 24.01 -1.18 0.00
N SER A 6 24.67 -1.06 -1.13
CA SER A 6 24.62 0.12 -1.99
C SER A 6 23.21 0.26 -2.55
N LEU A 7 22.50 1.33 -2.14
CA LEU A 7 21.84 2.25 -3.08
C LEU A 7 20.88 1.70 -4.16
N THR A 8 20.15 0.64 -3.94
CA THR A 8 19.15 0.23 -4.91
C THR A 8 17.77 0.08 -4.26
N GLY A 9 17.19 1.23 -3.90
CA GLY A 9 15.75 1.29 -3.59
C GLY A 9 15.28 0.36 -2.47
N TYR A 10 13.97 0.22 -2.43
CA TYR A 10 13.26 -0.64 -1.49
C TYR A 10 12.46 -1.68 -2.29
N PRO A 11 13.00 -2.88 -2.57
CA PRO A 11 12.30 -3.90 -3.34
C PRO A 11 10.89 -4.15 -2.79
N THR A 12 9.91 -4.19 -3.69
CA THR A 12 8.48 -4.24 -3.32
C THR A 12 8.02 -5.58 -2.75
N ASP A 13 8.87 -6.60 -2.79
CA ASP A 13 8.64 -7.94 -2.21
C ASP A 13 9.51 -8.22 -0.97
N ALA A 14 10.36 -7.27 -0.56
CA ALA A 14 11.31 -7.48 0.52
C ALA A 14 10.73 -7.10 1.89
N GLU A 15 10.88 -7.98 2.88
CA GLU A 15 10.51 -7.72 4.27
C GLU A 15 11.10 -6.40 4.80
N ALA A 16 12.40 -6.15 4.53
CA ALA A 16 13.09 -4.95 5.01
C ALA A 16 12.45 -3.65 4.48
N SER A 17 11.88 -3.66 3.27
CA SER A 17 11.18 -2.52 2.71
C SER A 17 9.90 -2.20 3.48
N TYR A 18 9.11 -3.21 3.79
CA TYR A 18 7.89 -3.03 4.59
C TYR A 18 8.19 -2.70 6.06
N ALA A 19 9.24 -3.27 6.63
CA ALA A 19 9.69 -2.90 7.99
C ALA A 19 10.03 -1.41 8.05
N LYS A 20 10.74 -0.88 7.05
CA LYS A 20 11.04 0.55 6.95
C LYS A 20 9.79 1.40 6.75
N ALA A 21 8.89 1.00 5.87
CA ALA A 21 7.63 1.72 5.62
C ALA A 21 6.75 1.77 6.88
N ILE A 22 6.63 0.66 7.59
CA ILE A 22 5.89 0.59 8.87
C ILE A 22 6.53 1.49 9.92
N GLU A 23 7.85 1.51 10.02
CA GLU A 23 8.57 2.40 10.93
C GLU A 23 8.25 3.88 10.64
N ILE A 24 8.27 4.28 9.36
CA ILE A 24 7.92 5.63 8.95
C ILE A 24 6.47 5.96 9.33
N ALA A 25 5.51 5.09 9.01
CA ALA A 25 4.12 5.29 9.34
C ALA A 25 3.90 5.45 10.86
N LYS A 26 4.49 4.59 11.67
CA LYS A 26 4.42 4.64 13.15
C LYS A 26 4.98 5.93 13.73
N LYS A 27 6.04 6.48 13.16
CA LYS A 27 6.67 7.71 13.64
C LYS A 27 5.94 8.97 13.18
N SER A 28 5.28 8.90 12.04
CA SER A 28 4.76 10.08 11.35
C SER A 28 3.28 10.33 11.59
N VAL A 29 2.49 9.27 11.79
CA VAL A 29 1.05 9.40 12.03
C VAL A 29 0.79 9.77 13.50
N ASP A 30 0.09 10.88 13.73
CA ASP A 30 -0.38 11.29 15.04
C ASP A 30 -1.64 10.49 15.44
N THR A 31 -1.43 9.31 16.04
CA THR A 31 -2.51 8.42 16.44
C THR A 31 -3.31 8.90 17.66
N ASP A 32 -2.86 9.94 18.34
CA ASP A 32 -3.63 10.58 19.42
C ASP A 32 -4.75 11.46 18.87
N LYS A 33 -4.54 12.03 17.69
CA LYS A 33 -5.51 12.89 16.99
C LYS A 33 -6.36 12.14 15.98
N PHE A 34 -5.79 11.14 15.34
CA PHE A 34 -6.40 10.47 14.18
C PHE A 34 -6.50 8.96 14.39
N LYS A 35 -7.56 8.38 13.83
CA LYS A 35 -7.61 6.96 13.49
C LYS A 35 -7.29 6.78 12.01
N VAL A 36 -6.49 5.77 11.69
CA VAL A 36 -6.16 5.40 10.31
C VAL A 36 -7.19 4.40 9.82
N TYR A 37 -7.91 4.72 8.76
CA TYR A 37 -8.89 3.80 8.18
C TYR A 37 -8.50 3.26 6.80
N SER A 38 -7.41 3.78 6.22
CA SER A 38 -6.77 3.21 5.03
C SER A 38 -5.27 3.44 5.11
N LEU A 39 -4.50 2.41 4.77
CA LEU A 39 -3.05 2.43 4.68
C LEU A 39 -2.63 1.74 3.40
N SER A 40 -1.81 2.40 2.59
CA SER A 40 -1.29 1.84 1.35
C SER A 40 0.22 2.04 1.28
N PHE A 41 0.93 0.99 0.92
CA PHE A 41 2.33 1.02 0.51
C PHE A 41 2.37 0.90 -1.00
N MET A 42 3.02 1.84 -1.68
CA MET A 42 2.92 1.96 -3.13
C MET A 42 4.30 2.02 -3.78
N GLU A 43 4.41 1.31 -4.90
CA GLU A 43 5.53 1.45 -5.83
C GLU A 43 5.56 2.88 -6.38
N GLY A 44 6.74 3.41 -6.63
CA GLY A 44 6.92 4.71 -7.24
C GLY A 44 6.62 4.70 -8.74
N GLU A 45 7.66 4.53 -9.55
CA GLU A 45 7.47 4.35 -10.99
C GLU A 45 7.05 2.90 -11.29
N THR A 46 6.10 2.72 -12.21
CA THR A 46 5.57 1.40 -12.58
C THR A 46 6.68 0.46 -13.04
N LEU A 47 6.71 -0.74 -12.50
CA LEU A 47 7.72 -1.78 -12.73
C LEU A 47 9.14 -1.41 -12.25
N SER A 48 9.29 -0.38 -11.43
CA SER A 48 10.60 -0.02 -10.86
C SER A 48 11.06 -0.99 -9.76
N ASP A 49 10.14 -1.79 -9.24
CA ASP A 49 10.36 -2.64 -8.06
C ASP A 49 10.94 -1.84 -6.88
N ASN A 50 10.42 -0.64 -6.69
CA ASN A 50 10.87 0.27 -5.64
C ASN A 50 9.68 0.83 -4.86
N LEU A 51 9.51 0.37 -3.62
CA LEU A 51 8.53 0.90 -2.69
C LEU A 51 8.91 2.36 -2.36
N PHE A 52 7.99 3.28 -2.63
CA PHE A 52 8.31 4.70 -2.59
C PHE A 52 7.39 5.52 -1.70
N LEU A 53 6.11 5.21 -1.69
CA LEU A 53 5.07 6.03 -1.07
C LEU A 53 4.28 5.24 -0.04
N ILE A 54 4.01 5.88 1.09
CA ILE A 54 3.09 5.41 2.12
C ILE A 54 1.94 6.42 2.15
N SER A 55 0.73 5.98 1.85
CA SER A 55 -0.46 6.82 1.88
C SER A 55 -1.39 6.40 2.99
N VAL A 56 -1.92 7.35 3.74
CA VAL A 56 -2.88 7.11 4.81
C VAL A 56 -4.14 7.95 4.61
N LYS A 57 -5.29 7.36 4.97
CA LYS A 57 -6.54 8.09 5.17
C LYS A 57 -6.86 8.10 6.65
N LEU A 58 -7.23 9.25 7.15
CA LEU A 58 -7.33 9.59 8.55
C LEU A 58 -8.70 10.16 8.87
N VAL A 59 -9.20 9.90 10.07
CA VAL A 59 -10.39 10.56 10.62
C VAL A 59 -10.08 11.11 12.00
N ASN A 60 -10.50 12.35 12.28
CA ASN A 60 -10.37 12.98 13.59
C ASN A 60 -11.66 12.88 14.41
N LYS A 61 -11.60 13.35 15.67
CA LYS A 61 -12.74 13.34 16.61
C LYS A 61 -13.95 14.19 16.18
N ASP A 62 -13.73 15.10 15.24
CA ASP A 62 -14.80 15.91 14.66
C ASP A 62 -15.41 15.28 13.40
N ASN A 63 -15.12 13.99 13.15
CA ASN A 63 -15.55 13.23 11.98
C ASN A 63 -15.10 13.85 10.65
N GLN A 64 -13.95 14.51 10.66
CA GLN A 64 -13.34 15.07 9.47
C GLN A 64 -12.31 14.09 8.91
N ALA A 65 -12.41 13.82 7.61
CA ALA A 65 -11.52 12.91 6.91
C ALA A 65 -10.39 13.68 6.20
N PHE A 66 -9.20 13.11 6.28
CA PHE A 66 -7.98 13.66 5.67
C PHE A 66 -7.19 12.55 4.97
N SER A 67 -6.26 12.95 4.11
CA SER A 67 -5.22 12.08 3.58
C SER A 67 -3.85 12.72 3.76
N GLN A 68 -2.83 11.88 3.86
CA GLN A 68 -1.44 12.30 3.92
C GLN A 68 -0.56 11.22 3.31
N SER A 69 0.57 11.64 2.76
CA SER A 69 1.55 10.71 2.20
C SER A 69 2.94 10.96 2.76
N TYR A 70 3.67 9.88 2.94
CA TYR A 70 5.06 9.85 3.40
C TYR A 70 5.93 9.15 2.36
N TYR A 71 7.21 9.51 2.31
CA TYR A 71 8.14 8.97 1.33
C TYR A 71 9.20 8.10 1.98
N MET A 72 9.56 7.01 1.31
CA MET A 72 10.63 6.11 1.75
C MET A 72 12.02 6.78 1.72
N THR A 73 12.19 7.78 0.90
CA THR A 73 13.48 8.44 0.60
C THR A 73 13.85 9.56 1.56
N GLY A 74 13.05 9.82 2.59
CA GLY A 74 13.29 10.90 3.55
C GLY A 74 12.93 12.30 3.01
N LEU A 75 12.21 12.38 1.88
CA LEU A 75 11.55 13.62 1.47
C LEU A 75 10.51 14.02 2.52
N ASP A 76 10.26 15.32 2.63
CA ASP A 76 9.23 15.82 3.52
C ASP A 76 7.87 15.22 3.16
N PRO A 77 7.06 14.84 4.16
CA PRO A 77 5.69 14.38 3.94
C PRO A 77 4.89 15.43 3.18
N THR A 78 3.84 14.98 2.48
CA THR A 78 2.84 15.94 2.00
C THR A 78 2.21 16.66 3.20
N ALA A 79 1.71 17.86 2.97
CA ALA A 79 0.82 18.49 3.95
C ALA A 79 -0.40 17.58 4.16
N LEU A 80 -1.01 17.67 5.36
CA LEU A 80 -2.31 17.09 5.58
C LEU A 80 -3.27 17.70 4.55
N SER A 81 -4.08 16.88 3.88
CA SER A 81 -5.05 17.36 2.90
C SER A 81 -6.07 18.30 3.55
N ASP A 82 -6.79 19.04 2.72
CA ASP A 82 -8.04 19.67 3.17
C ASP A 82 -9.04 18.58 3.61
N VAL A 83 -10.03 18.97 4.41
CA VAL A 83 -11.11 18.07 4.82
C VAL A 83 -11.76 17.48 3.58
N GLN A 84 -11.69 16.16 3.46
CA GLN A 84 -12.27 15.45 2.34
C GLN A 84 -13.78 15.37 2.47
N ARG A 85 -14.48 15.86 1.46
CA ARG A 85 -15.93 15.70 1.33
C ARG A 85 -16.19 14.40 0.59
N THR A 86 -16.48 13.35 1.34
CA THR A 86 -16.85 12.05 0.76
C THR A 86 -18.33 11.80 1.02
N PHE A 87 -19.00 11.12 0.09
CA PHE A 87 -20.35 10.60 0.34
C PHE A 87 -20.35 9.55 1.47
N GLU A 88 -19.19 8.99 1.74
CA GLU A 88 -18.90 7.97 2.73
C GLU A 88 -17.87 8.51 3.72
N ALA A 89 -18.30 9.44 4.56
CA ALA A 89 -17.43 9.99 5.59
C ALA A 89 -17.27 8.97 6.73
N PRO A 90 -16.03 8.65 7.12
CA PRO A 90 -15.81 7.85 8.32
C PRO A 90 -16.28 8.63 9.55
N GLU A 91 -16.78 7.91 10.55
CA GLU A 91 -17.07 8.45 11.87
C GLU A 91 -16.02 7.96 12.86
N TYR A 92 -15.46 8.87 13.66
CA TYR A 92 -14.37 8.55 14.57
C TYR A 92 -14.76 7.46 15.57
N GLU A 93 -15.94 7.54 16.18
CA GLU A 93 -16.39 6.62 17.23
C GLU A 93 -16.63 5.19 16.70
N THR A 94 -17.11 5.06 15.48
CA THR A 94 -17.40 3.76 14.86
C THR A 94 -16.21 3.17 14.12
N THR A 95 -15.20 3.97 13.82
CA THR A 95 -13.94 3.52 13.22
C THR A 95 -13.10 2.81 14.27
N VAL A 96 -12.71 1.56 14.03
CA VAL A 96 -11.77 0.82 14.90
C VAL A 96 -10.37 1.41 14.78
N GLY A 97 -9.93 1.63 13.55
CA GLY A 97 -8.61 2.10 13.19
C GLY A 97 -7.60 0.96 12.97
N ILE A 98 -6.79 1.11 11.95
CA ILE A 98 -5.68 0.20 11.68
C ILE A 98 -4.60 0.44 12.73
N ASP A 99 -4.29 -0.61 13.51
CA ASP A 99 -3.25 -0.55 14.53
C ASP A 99 -1.87 -0.72 13.88
N LEU A 100 -1.18 0.40 13.68
CA LEU A 100 0.13 0.41 13.06
C LEU A 100 1.18 -0.40 13.84
N THR A 101 0.95 -0.65 15.13
CA THR A 101 1.88 -1.44 15.98
C THR A 101 1.76 -2.94 15.74
N LYS A 102 0.68 -3.40 15.14
CA LYS A 102 0.41 -4.82 14.84
C LYS A 102 0.77 -5.21 13.42
N LEU A 103 1.24 -4.26 12.60
CA LEU A 103 1.69 -4.57 11.25
C LEU A 103 2.96 -5.40 11.30
N ASP A 104 2.99 -6.47 10.51
CA ASP A 104 4.08 -7.44 10.45
C ASP A 104 4.68 -7.50 9.05
N ALA A 105 5.88 -6.94 8.89
CA ALA A 105 6.59 -6.91 7.62
C ALA A 105 6.93 -8.32 7.10
N ALA A 106 7.24 -9.25 7.99
CA ALA A 106 7.53 -10.63 7.62
C ALA A 106 6.28 -11.33 7.06
N GLN A 107 5.12 -11.08 7.66
CA GLN A 107 3.84 -11.59 7.16
C GLN A 107 3.50 -11.02 5.78
N ILE A 108 3.70 -9.71 5.57
CA ILE A 108 3.49 -9.07 4.27
C ILE A 108 4.38 -9.71 3.21
N ALA A 109 5.68 -9.84 3.48
CA ALA A 109 6.61 -10.45 2.55
C ALA A 109 6.28 -11.93 2.26
N ALA A 110 5.83 -12.68 3.25
CA ALA A 110 5.42 -14.07 3.09
C ALA A 110 4.18 -14.21 2.21
N GLN A 111 3.18 -13.35 2.35
CA GLN A 111 1.99 -13.30 1.50
C GLN A 111 2.37 -13.06 0.03
N ILE A 112 3.24 -12.09 -0.21
CA ILE A 112 3.74 -11.77 -1.56
C ILE A 112 4.53 -12.94 -2.14
N ALA A 113 5.42 -13.55 -1.36
CA ALA A 113 6.22 -14.70 -1.79
C ALA A 113 5.34 -15.89 -2.17
N GLN A 114 4.28 -16.14 -1.42
CA GLN A 114 3.33 -17.21 -1.73
C GLN A 114 2.61 -16.95 -3.06
N ASP A 115 2.16 -15.73 -3.31
CA ASP A 115 1.46 -15.38 -4.54
C ASP A 115 2.38 -15.47 -5.76
N ARG A 116 3.66 -15.08 -5.62
CA ARG A 116 4.65 -15.24 -6.69
C ARG A 116 4.77 -16.68 -7.21
N LEU A 117 4.57 -17.67 -6.34
CA LEU A 117 4.57 -19.09 -6.72
C LEU A 117 3.33 -19.50 -7.54
N MET A 118 2.29 -18.67 -7.51
CA MET A 118 1.02 -18.90 -8.21
C MET A 118 0.99 -18.26 -9.62
N LEU A 119 2.04 -17.55 -10.01
CA LEU A 119 2.10 -16.93 -11.34
C LEU A 119 2.03 -18.02 -12.43
N PRO A 120 1.33 -17.76 -13.54
CA PRO A 120 1.25 -18.70 -14.65
C PRO A 120 2.63 -19.01 -15.23
N GLU A 121 2.80 -20.22 -15.73
CA GLU A 121 4.02 -20.60 -16.46
C GLU A 121 4.28 -19.63 -17.61
N GLY A 122 5.54 -19.31 -17.87
CA GLY A 122 5.95 -18.35 -18.90
C GLY A 122 5.75 -16.87 -18.50
N HIS A 123 5.55 -16.62 -17.21
CA HIS A 123 5.45 -15.26 -16.68
C HIS A 123 6.49 -15.00 -15.59
N THR A 124 6.94 -13.77 -15.49
CA THR A 124 7.95 -13.34 -14.52
C THR A 124 7.43 -12.22 -13.65
N PHE A 125 7.52 -12.38 -12.33
CA PHE A 125 7.24 -11.33 -11.35
C PHE A 125 8.13 -10.11 -11.60
N LYS A 126 7.55 -8.93 -11.50
CA LYS A 126 8.27 -7.65 -11.64
C LYS A 126 8.23 -6.83 -10.37
N SER A 127 7.06 -6.62 -9.81
CA SER A 127 6.90 -5.80 -8.62
C SER A 127 5.53 -6.01 -7.95
N VAL A 128 5.40 -5.46 -6.76
CA VAL A 128 4.10 -5.21 -6.12
C VAL A 128 3.76 -3.74 -6.34
N GLY A 129 2.70 -3.46 -7.08
CA GLY A 129 2.27 -2.11 -7.38
C GLY A 129 1.75 -1.38 -6.14
N SER A 130 1.00 -2.08 -5.31
CA SER A 130 0.51 -1.58 -4.02
C SER A 130 0.19 -2.72 -3.07
N TYR A 131 0.35 -2.46 -1.78
CA TYR A 131 -0.16 -3.30 -0.68
C TYR A 131 -1.05 -2.41 0.18
N GLN A 132 -2.29 -2.81 0.40
CA GLN A 132 -3.31 -1.96 1.00
C GLN A 132 -4.07 -2.66 2.10
N ILE A 133 -4.33 -1.91 3.17
CA ILE A 133 -5.25 -2.30 4.25
C ILE A 133 -6.32 -1.22 4.31
N GLU A 134 -7.59 -1.62 4.19
CA GLU A 134 -8.74 -0.72 4.28
C GLU A 134 -9.72 -1.22 5.32
N GLU A 135 -10.27 -0.31 6.10
CA GLU A 135 -11.36 -0.58 7.02
C GLU A 135 -12.68 -0.16 6.39
N ASP A 136 -13.69 -1.04 6.48
CA ASP A 136 -15.05 -0.70 6.12
C ASP A 136 -15.56 0.40 7.05
N VAL A 137 -15.78 1.59 6.49
CA VAL A 137 -16.30 2.73 7.22
C VAL A 137 -17.79 2.88 6.97
N PRO A 138 -18.59 3.29 7.99
CA PRO A 138 -20.00 3.55 7.79
C PRO A 138 -20.18 4.71 6.81
N ALA A 139 -20.87 4.44 5.73
CA ALA A 139 -21.33 5.47 4.84
C ALA A 139 -22.81 5.65 5.08
N GLY A 140 -23.19 6.45 6.00
CA GLY A 140 -24.57 6.85 6.24
C GLY A 140 -25.64 5.80 5.88
N ASN A 141 -26.82 6.21 5.44
CA ASN A 141 -27.92 5.30 5.02
C ASN A 141 -27.80 4.83 3.56
N SER A 142 -26.60 4.77 3.00
CA SER A 142 -26.40 4.34 1.61
C SER A 142 -26.78 2.87 1.39
N VAL A 143 -27.64 2.63 0.42
CA VAL A 143 -28.02 1.28 0.00
C VAL A 143 -26.84 0.45 -0.52
N PHE A 144 -25.76 1.10 -0.93
CA PHE A 144 -24.55 0.46 -1.43
C PHE A 144 -23.71 -0.21 -0.33
N ASN A 145 -23.98 0.09 0.93
CA ASN A 145 -23.20 -0.44 2.06
C ASN A 145 -23.90 -1.58 2.81
N ARG A 146 -25.00 -2.11 2.29
CA ARG A 146 -25.78 -3.18 2.97
C ARG A 146 -24.96 -4.44 3.28
N ASN A 147 -23.87 -4.68 2.55
CA ASN A 147 -23.03 -5.86 2.70
C ASN A 147 -21.70 -5.57 3.39
N LYS A 148 -21.46 -4.33 3.82
CA LYS A 148 -20.23 -3.97 4.54
C LYS A 148 -20.38 -4.24 6.02
N THR A 149 -19.37 -4.86 6.60
CA THR A 149 -19.24 -5.03 8.05
C THR A 149 -18.37 -3.91 8.57
N PHE A 150 -18.94 -2.90 9.18
CA PHE A 150 -18.22 -1.75 9.70
C PHE A 150 -17.14 -2.18 10.70
N GLY A 151 -15.98 -1.55 10.60
CA GLY A 151 -14.81 -1.89 11.39
C GLY A 151 -14.02 -3.11 10.90
N LYS A 152 -14.54 -3.86 9.92
CA LYS A 152 -13.79 -4.96 9.31
C LYS A 152 -12.69 -4.41 8.42
N GLN A 153 -11.48 -4.92 8.61
CA GLN A 153 -10.31 -4.56 7.82
C GLN A 153 -10.06 -5.60 6.73
N HIS A 154 -9.77 -5.12 5.52
CA HIS A 154 -9.50 -5.92 4.35
C HIS A 154 -8.09 -5.62 3.86
N THR A 155 -7.35 -6.66 3.55
CA THR A 155 -6.00 -6.55 2.99
C THR A 155 -6.00 -7.05 1.56
N SER A 156 -5.40 -6.26 0.67
CA SER A 156 -5.19 -6.65 -0.72
C SER A 156 -3.86 -6.11 -1.22
N PHE A 157 -3.31 -6.72 -2.26
CA PHE A 157 -2.14 -6.20 -2.97
C PHE A 157 -2.22 -6.50 -4.45
N VAL A 158 -1.50 -5.72 -5.24
CA VAL A 158 -1.46 -5.84 -6.71
C VAL A 158 -0.08 -6.33 -7.11
N VAL A 159 -0.03 -7.50 -7.74
CA VAL A 159 1.19 -8.07 -8.31
C VAL A 159 1.29 -7.66 -9.78
N ARG A 160 2.46 -7.18 -10.19
CA ARG A 160 2.80 -6.85 -11.57
C ARG A 160 3.76 -7.89 -12.11
N PHE A 161 3.46 -8.40 -13.30
CA PHE A 161 4.25 -9.44 -13.96
C PHE A 161 4.24 -9.28 -15.47
N THR A 162 5.21 -9.91 -16.13
CA THR A 162 5.38 -9.85 -17.59
C THR A 162 5.35 -11.25 -18.16
N GLU A 163 4.97 -11.36 -19.45
CA GLU A 163 5.09 -12.59 -20.20
C GLU A 163 6.50 -12.70 -20.80
N ASP A 164 7.13 -13.87 -20.62
CA ASP A 164 8.51 -14.10 -21.07
C ASP A 164 8.60 -14.02 -22.60
N GLY A 165 9.64 -13.36 -23.09
CA GLY A 165 9.89 -13.19 -24.52
C GLY A 165 8.99 -12.15 -25.21
N LYS A 166 8.24 -11.35 -24.45
CA LYS A 166 7.40 -10.25 -24.95
C LYS A 166 8.00 -8.85 -24.67
N GLU A 167 9.28 -8.79 -24.35
CA GLU A 167 9.99 -7.54 -24.20
C GLU A 167 10.22 -6.90 -25.57
N THR A 168 10.04 -5.57 -25.63
CA THR A 168 10.34 -4.78 -26.83
C THR A 168 11.42 -3.77 -26.49
N GLU A 169 12.49 -3.72 -27.30
CA GLU A 169 13.48 -2.67 -27.21
C GLU A 169 13.08 -1.47 -28.05
N SER A 170 13.10 -0.29 -27.45
CA SER A 170 12.95 0.95 -28.19
C SER A 170 14.23 1.31 -28.93
N SER A 171 14.13 2.16 -29.99
CA SER A 171 15.29 2.70 -30.73
C SER A 171 16.28 3.48 -29.85
N ALA A 172 15.93 3.81 -28.61
CA ALA A 172 16.80 4.44 -27.61
C ALA A 172 17.43 3.45 -26.62
N GLY A 173 17.34 2.13 -26.88
CA GLY A 173 17.90 1.10 -26.01
C GLY A 173 17.14 0.91 -24.67
N LYS A 174 15.92 1.43 -24.57
CA LYS A 174 15.03 1.18 -23.42
C LYS A 174 14.20 -0.05 -23.67
N THR A 175 14.24 -1.00 -22.77
CA THR A 175 13.36 -2.17 -22.79
C THR A 175 11.98 -1.73 -22.31
N SER A 176 10.95 -2.01 -23.12
CA SER A 176 9.54 -1.83 -22.76
C SER A 176 8.92 -3.19 -22.52
N TYR A 177 8.06 -3.27 -21.51
CA TYR A 177 7.33 -4.48 -21.16
C TYR A 177 5.83 -4.27 -21.35
N ILE A 178 5.17 -5.28 -21.93
CA ILE A 178 3.74 -5.44 -21.74
C ILE A 178 3.58 -6.15 -20.42
N TYR A 179 2.94 -5.51 -19.44
CA TYR A 179 2.76 -6.07 -18.12
C TYR A 179 1.29 -6.31 -17.81
N TYR A 180 1.06 -7.19 -16.86
CA TYR A 180 -0.24 -7.56 -16.32
C TYR A 180 -0.29 -7.26 -14.84
N GLU A 181 -1.48 -7.02 -14.34
CA GLU A 181 -1.75 -6.82 -12.93
C GLU A 181 -2.74 -7.89 -12.45
N ALA A 182 -2.45 -8.46 -11.29
CA ALA A 182 -3.38 -9.31 -10.56
C ALA A 182 -3.58 -8.75 -9.17
N GLU A 183 -4.85 -8.53 -8.80
CA GLU A 183 -5.22 -8.16 -7.45
C GLU A 183 -5.40 -9.43 -6.61
N VAL A 184 -4.75 -9.44 -5.45
CA VAL A 184 -4.80 -10.53 -4.48
C VAL A 184 -5.48 -10.04 -3.23
N THR A 185 -6.56 -10.69 -2.82
CA THR A 185 -7.22 -10.45 -1.54
C THR A 185 -6.68 -11.44 -0.51
N VAL A 186 -6.23 -10.92 0.62
CA VAL A 186 -5.78 -11.73 1.75
C VAL A 186 -6.99 -12.09 2.61
N GLU A 187 -7.21 -13.40 2.82
CA GLU A 187 -8.27 -13.94 3.68
C GLU A 187 -7.86 -14.00 5.16
#